data_504c454251e8e719874ba68f6c8f878f
#
_entry.id   504c454251e8e719874ba68f6c8f878f
#
_cell.length_a   1.000
_cell.length_b   1.000
_cell.length_c   1.000
_cell.angle_alpha   90.00
_cell.angle_beta   90.00
_cell.angle_gamma   90.00
#
_symmetry.space_group_name_H-M   'P 1'
#
loop_
_entity.id
_entity.type
_entity.pdbx_description
1 polymer ?
#
loop_
_entity_poly.entity_id
_entity_poly.type
_entity_poly.pdbx_seq_one_letter_code
_entity_poly.pdbx_strand_id
1 'polypeptide(L)'
;MDKDGKNIYRNARITAGLTQERWSEVLGISVDVVRKYEGDIVLPSDDVVLRMIEVSGQQIVCYWHLLHKSRCAGSVLPEVRQRLLPEAVLTLLVKIEDFSRGGLQDLKRLAADGKISSEEVIAYGEALAQLREVVSAAYELEYAGDV
;
A
#
# COMPACT_ATOMS: atom_id res chain seq x y z
N MET A 1 10.41 -5.38 2.82
CA MET A 1 9.99 -5.36 4.25
C MET A 1 8.84 -4.38 4.41
N ASP A 2 7.80 -4.74 5.16
CA ASP A 2 6.84 -3.74 5.63
C ASP A 2 7.54 -2.78 6.64
N LYS A 3 6.86 -1.69 7.03
CA LYS A 3 7.42 -0.72 8.00
C LYS A 3 7.76 -1.32 9.38
N ASP A 4 7.20 -2.49 9.71
CA ASP A 4 7.45 -3.19 10.97
C ASP A 4 8.64 -4.15 10.89
N GLY A 5 9.42 -4.11 9.82
CA GLY A 5 10.60 -4.96 9.62
C GLY A 5 10.28 -6.42 9.28
N LYS A 6 9.03 -6.73 8.96
CA LYS A 6 8.59 -8.07 8.61
C LYS A 6 8.62 -8.28 7.10
N ASN A 7 9.02 -9.47 6.68
CA ASN A 7 9.01 -9.82 5.26
C ASN A 7 7.55 -10.03 4.78
N ILE A 8 7.16 -9.30 3.73
CA ILE A 8 5.79 -9.29 3.18
C ILE A 8 5.34 -10.67 2.69
N TYR A 9 6.24 -11.47 2.12
CA TYR A 9 5.92 -12.80 1.60
C TYR A 9 5.72 -13.81 2.73
N ARG A 10 6.52 -13.68 3.81
CA ARG A 10 6.34 -14.46 5.03
C ARG A 10 5.00 -14.16 5.70
N ASN A 11 4.62 -12.87 5.75
CA ASN A 11 3.35 -12.46 6.31
C ASN A 11 2.17 -13.07 5.54
N ALA A 12 2.21 -13.04 4.20
CA ALA A 12 1.19 -13.66 3.36
C ALA A 12 1.00 -15.16 3.69
N ARG A 13 2.11 -15.91 3.84
CA ARG A 13 2.05 -17.32 4.22
C ARG A 13 1.47 -17.53 5.62
N ILE A 14 1.90 -16.74 6.60
CA ILE A 14 1.42 -16.86 7.99
C ILE A 14 -0.07 -16.56 8.06
N THR A 15 -0.54 -15.54 7.35
CA THR A 15 -1.97 -15.20 7.27
C THR A 15 -2.78 -16.31 6.60
N ALA A 16 -2.21 -17.00 5.59
CA ALA A 16 -2.82 -18.19 5.01
C ALA A 16 -2.81 -19.42 5.96
N GLY A 17 -2.16 -19.33 7.14
CA GLY A 17 -2.06 -20.44 8.10
C GLY A 17 -1.20 -21.60 7.62
N LEU A 18 -0.25 -21.38 6.69
CA LEU A 18 0.50 -22.45 6.04
C LEU A 18 1.96 -22.53 6.55
N THR A 19 2.49 -23.78 6.61
CA THR A 19 3.94 -24.01 6.80
C THR A 19 4.72 -23.67 5.54
N GLN A 20 6.06 -23.53 5.60
CA GLN A 20 6.90 -23.29 4.44
C GLN A 20 6.81 -24.42 3.41
N GLU A 21 6.70 -25.65 3.87
CA GLU A 21 6.55 -26.85 3.03
C GLU A 21 5.23 -26.79 2.26
N ARG A 22 4.12 -26.54 2.96
CA ARG A 22 2.80 -26.45 2.32
C ARG A 22 2.70 -25.25 1.38
N TRP A 23 3.30 -24.13 1.76
CA TRP A 23 3.38 -22.94 0.92
C TRP A 23 4.16 -23.22 -0.39
N SER A 24 5.28 -23.95 -0.29
CA SER A 24 6.06 -24.33 -1.46
C SER A 24 5.29 -25.22 -2.43
N GLU A 25 4.50 -26.17 -1.91
CA GLU A 25 3.65 -27.05 -2.71
C GLU A 25 2.58 -26.26 -3.50
N VAL A 26 1.83 -25.39 -2.82
CA VAL A 26 0.74 -24.63 -3.47
C VAL A 26 1.26 -23.59 -4.45
N LEU A 27 2.47 -23.05 -4.22
CA LEU A 27 3.11 -22.11 -5.14
C LEU A 27 3.85 -22.81 -6.29
N GLY A 28 4.06 -24.13 -6.21
CA GLY A 28 4.82 -24.88 -7.22
C GLY A 28 6.30 -24.53 -7.26
N ILE A 29 6.91 -24.23 -6.12
CA ILE A 29 8.32 -23.88 -5.97
C ILE A 29 8.97 -24.72 -4.87
N SER A 30 10.30 -24.73 -4.75
CA SER A 30 10.96 -25.46 -3.65
C SER A 30 10.91 -24.70 -2.32
N VAL A 31 10.99 -25.42 -1.21
CA VAL A 31 11.05 -24.83 0.15
C VAL A 31 12.26 -23.90 0.29
N ASP A 32 13.39 -24.22 -0.35
CA ASP A 32 14.57 -23.34 -0.33
C ASP A 32 14.33 -22.00 -1.02
N VAL A 33 13.51 -21.98 -2.07
CA VAL A 33 13.08 -20.74 -2.72
C VAL A 33 12.16 -19.94 -1.81
N VAL A 34 11.23 -20.58 -1.11
CA VAL A 34 10.37 -19.93 -0.09
C VAL A 34 11.25 -19.26 0.98
N ARG A 35 12.24 -19.97 1.51
CA ARG A 35 13.17 -19.42 2.52
C ARG A 35 13.93 -18.20 2.01
N LYS A 36 14.35 -18.21 0.72
CA LYS A 36 15.06 -17.08 0.10
C LYS A 36 14.16 -15.85 -0.04
N TYR A 37 12.87 -16.05 -0.39
CA TYR A 37 11.90 -14.96 -0.44
C TYR A 37 11.61 -14.38 0.95
N GLU A 38 11.41 -15.25 1.94
CA GLU A 38 11.14 -14.85 3.33
C GLU A 38 12.35 -14.26 4.05
N GLY A 39 13.56 -14.53 3.53
CA GLY A 39 14.83 -13.96 4.02
C GLY A 39 15.29 -12.73 3.26
N ASP A 40 14.49 -12.18 2.34
CA ASP A 40 14.84 -11.03 1.48
C ASP A 40 16.13 -11.24 0.64
N ILE A 41 16.49 -12.52 0.38
CA ILE A 41 17.67 -12.88 -0.41
C ILE A 41 17.40 -12.73 -1.92
N VAL A 42 16.18 -13.08 -2.34
CA VAL A 42 15.72 -13.01 -3.73
C VAL A 42 14.29 -12.52 -3.75
N LEU A 43 13.94 -11.68 -4.72
CA LEU A 43 12.56 -11.26 -4.95
C LEU A 43 11.82 -12.29 -5.80
N PRO A 44 10.58 -12.66 -5.47
CA PRO A 44 9.75 -13.49 -6.32
C PRO A 44 9.41 -12.78 -7.65
N SER A 45 9.07 -13.55 -8.67
CA SER A 45 8.45 -13.01 -9.88
C SER A 45 6.99 -12.59 -9.62
N ASP A 46 6.47 -11.73 -10.48
CA ASP A 46 5.07 -11.27 -10.39
C ASP A 46 4.09 -12.45 -10.42
N ASP A 47 4.35 -13.49 -11.24
CA ASP A 47 3.51 -14.69 -11.30
C ASP A 47 3.48 -15.47 -9.98
N VAL A 48 4.58 -15.50 -9.25
CA VAL A 48 4.63 -16.13 -7.93
C VAL A 48 3.86 -15.28 -6.91
N VAL A 49 3.99 -13.97 -6.97
CA VAL A 49 3.25 -13.05 -6.09
C VAL A 49 1.75 -13.16 -6.34
N LEU A 50 1.31 -13.22 -7.58
CA LEU A 50 -0.11 -13.44 -7.92
C LEU A 50 -0.64 -14.74 -7.31
N ARG A 51 0.12 -15.84 -7.39
CA ARG A 51 -0.27 -17.09 -6.70
C ARG A 51 -0.29 -16.97 -5.18
N MET A 52 0.64 -16.21 -4.59
CA MET A 52 0.61 -15.92 -3.15
C MET A 52 -0.70 -15.22 -2.76
N ILE A 53 -1.14 -14.26 -3.57
CA ILE A 53 -2.39 -13.52 -3.34
C ILE A 53 -3.61 -14.44 -3.49
N GLU A 54 -3.66 -15.27 -4.52
CA GLU A 54 -4.74 -16.24 -4.73
C GLU A 54 -4.92 -17.18 -3.54
N VAL A 55 -3.81 -17.61 -2.93
CA VAL A 55 -3.85 -18.55 -1.80
C VAL A 55 -4.10 -17.84 -0.47
N SER A 56 -3.55 -16.65 -0.26
CA SER A 56 -3.65 -15.92 1.01
C SER A 56 -4.85 -14.97 1.10
N GLY A 57 -5.43 -14.58 -0.04
CA GLY A 57 -6.45 -13.55 -0.13
C GLY A 57 -5.91 -12.12 0.10
N GLN A 58 -4.59 -11.96 0.24
CA GLN A 58 -3.98 -10.68 0.67
C GLN A 58 -3.49 -9.84 -0.51
N GLN A 59 -4.36 -9.07 -1.12
CA GLN A 59 -4.01 -8.21 -2.27
C GLN A 59 -2.96 -7.14 -1.95
N ILE A 60 -2.86 -6.68 -0.72
CA ILE A 60 -1.85 -5.71 -0.28
C ILE A 60 -0.42 -6.19 -0.54
N VAL A 61 -0.19 -7.50 -0.61
CA VAL A 61 1.13 -8.08 -0.92
C VAL A 61 1.61 -7.66 -2.31
N CYS A 62 0.70 -7.52 -3.30
CA CYS A 62 1.03 -7.01 -4.62
C CYS A 62 1.50 -5.55 -4.55
N TYR A 63 0.79 -4.71 -3.81
CA TYR A 63 1.15 -3.32 -3.61
C TYR A 63 2.56 -3.17 -3.02
N TRP A 64 2.84 -3.88 -1.95
CA TRP A 64 4.16 -3.86 -1.30
C TRP A 64 5.26 -4.48 -2.18
N HIS A 65 4.92 -5.51 -2.96
CA HIS A 65 5.86 -6.09 -3.92
C HIS A 65 6.29 -5.07 -4.97
N LEU A 66 5.36 -4.29 -5.53
CA LEU A 66 5.67 -3.22 -6.48
C LEU A 66 6.59 -2.17 -5.86
N LEU A 67 6.33 -1.75 -4.63
CA LEU A 67 7.19 -0.82 -3.89
C LEU A 67 8.59 -1.39 -3.65
N HIS A 68 8.70 -2.69 -3.40
CA HIS A 68 9.98 -3.37 -3.15
C HIS A 68 10.79 -3.58 -4.44
N LYS A 69 10.12 -3.97 -5.51
CA LYS A 69 10.72 -4.29 -6.80
C LYS A 69 11.16 -3.04 -7.58
N SER A 70 10.42 -1.96 -7.48
CA SER A 70 10.63 -0.75 -8.27
C SER A 70 10.99 0.46 -7.42
N ARG A 71 12.20 1.00 -7.62
CA ARG A 71 12.61 2.26 -6.99
C ARG A 71 11.72 3.44 -7.41
N CYS A 72 11.14 3.39 -8.61
CA CYS A 72 10.23 4.43 -9.11
C CYS A 72 8.86 4.36 -8.43
N ALA A 73 8.41 3.17 -8.01
CA ALA A 73 7.10 3.01 -7.36
C ALA A 73 6.98 3.87 -6.10
N GLY A 74 8.03 3.92 -5.26
CA GLY A 74 8.05 4.74 -4.05
C GLY A 74 7.97 6.26 -4.29
N SER A 75 8.23 6.75 -5.52
CA SER A 75 8.07 8.16 -5.85
C SER A 75 6.65 8.52 -6.34
N VAL A 76 5.85 7.53 -6.73
CA VAL A 76 4.52 7.72 -7.34
C VAL A 76 3.40 7.20 -6.45
N LEU A 77 3.63 6.03 -5.82
CA LEU A 77 2.64 5.38 -4.96
C LEU A 77 2.77 5.89 -3.52
N PRO A 78 1.66 6.18 -2.83
CA PRO A 78 1.69 6.55 -1.43
C PRO A 78 2.08 5.36 -0.56
N GLU A 79 2.46 5.62 0.69
CA GLU A 79 2.61 4.56 1.67
C GLU A 79 1.23 4.03 2.08
N VAL A 80 1.08 2.70 2.14
CA VAL A 80 -0.15 2.02 2.52
C VAL A 80 0.15 1.05 3.66
N ARG A 81 -0.64 1.13 4.74
CA ARG A 81 -0.54 0.23 5.90
C ARG A 81 -1.70 -0.75 5.89
N GLN A 82 -1.43 -1.96 6.35
CA GLN A 82 -2.52 -2.89 6.61
C GLN A 82 -3.25 -2.48 7.89
N ARG A 83 -4.57 -2.34 7.79
CA ARG A 83 -5.46 -1.98 8.90
C ARG A 83 -6.61 -2.97 8.99
N LEU A 84 -7.25 -3.03 10.16
CA LEU A 84 -8.55 -3.64 10.31
C LEU A 84 -9.62 -2.73 9.67
N LEU A 85 -10.68 -3.31 9.13
CA LEU A 85 -11.74 -2.59 8.44
C LEU A 85 -12.30 -1.37 9.21
N PRO A 86 -12.63 -1.47 10.52
CA PRO A 86 -13.15 -0.30 11.25
C PRO A 86 -12.13 0.86 11.34
N GLU A 87 -10.85 0.53 11.53
CA GLU A 87 -9.77 1.52 11.60
C GLU A 87 -9.55 2.19 10.24
N ALA A 88 -9.56 1.43 9.15
CA ALA A 88 -9.40 1.93 7.80
C ALA A 88 -10.54 2.88 7.42
N VAL A 89 -11.79 2.54 7.73
CA VAL A 89 -12.97 3.40 7.52
C VAL A 89 -12.82 4.72 8.27
N LEU A 90 -12.50 4.68 9.57
CA LEU A 90 -12.34 5.89 10.37
C LEU A 90 -11.18 6.76 9.86
N THR A 91 -10.06 6.13 9.48
CA THR A 91 -8.91 6.85 8.92
C THR A 91 -9.32 7.59 7.64
N LEU A 92 -10.00 6.93 6.71
CA LEU A 92 -10.45 7.54 5.47
C LEU A 92 -11.40 8.72 5.72
N LEU A 93 -12.39 8.56 6.61
CA LEU A 93 -13.34 9.62 6.94
C LEU A 93 -12.65 10.87 7.50
N VAL A 94 -11.68 10.69 8.42
CA VAL A 94 -10.89 11.81 8.97
C VAL A 94 -10.10 12.51 7.88
N LYS A 95 -9.42 11.76 6.99
CA LYS A 95 -8.63 12.34 5.90
C LYS A 95 -9.48 13.10 4.88
N ILE A 96 -10.66 12.60 4.56
CA ILE A 96 -11.64 13.30 3.69
C ILE A 96 -12.10 14.59 4.36
N GLU A 97 -12.40 14.56 5.64
CA GLU A 97 -12.87 15.73 6.38
C GLU A 97 -11.77 16.81 6.45
N ASP A 98 -10.54 16.45 6.76
CA ASP A 98 -9.40 17.37 6.80
C ASP A 98 -9.16 18.01 5.41
N PHE A 99 -9.17 17.22 4.36
CA PHE A 99 -9.05 17.75 2.99
C PHE A 99 -10.22 18.67 2.62
N SER A 100 -11.44 18.34 3.00
CA SER A 100 -12.62 19.15 2.71
C SER A 100 -12.59 20.52 3.39
N ARG A 101 -12.02 20.59 4.59
CA ARG A 101 -11.91 21.85 5.37
C ARG A 101 -10.84 22.79 4.84
N GLY A 102 -9.74 22.26 4.32
CA GLY A 102 -8.56 23.01 3.87
C GLY A 102 -8.27 22.88 2.38
N GLY A 103 -7.60 21.81 2.00
CA GLY A 103 -7.07 21.60 0.65
C GLY A 103 -8.07 21.73 -0.49
N LEU A 104 -9.33 21.30 -0.28
CA LEU A 104 -10.38 21.46 -1.30
C LEU A 104 -10.70 22.94 -1.56
N GLN A 105 -10.70 23.80 -0.53
CA GLN A 105 -10.96 25.22 -0.69
C GLN A 105 -9.80 25.91 -1.39
N ASP A 106 -8.57 25.52 -1.06
CA ASP A 106 -7.37 26.03 -1.73
C ASP A 106 -7.37 25.64 -3.22
N LEU A 107 -7.65 24.38 -3.54
CA LEU A 107 -7.77 23.95 -4.95
C LEU A 107 -8.87 24.67 -5.72
N LYS A 108 -10.02 24.95 -5.10
CA LYS A 108 -11.09 25.74 -5.74
C LYS A 108 -10.66 27.17 -6.03
N ARG A 109 -9.87 27.78 -5.14
CA ARG A 109 -9.33 29.14 -5.33
C ARG A 109 -8.33 29.17 -6.48
N LEU A 110 -7.40 28.19 -6.51
CA LEU A 110 -6.41 28.04 -7.56
C LEU A 110 -7.01 27.73 -8.93
N ALA A 111 -8.16 27.04 -8.98
CA ALA A 111 -8.85 26.74 -10.24
C ALA A 111 -9.52 27.96 -10.87
N ALA A 112 -9.67 29.06 -10.16
CA ALA A 112 -10.44 30.22 -10.62
C ALA A 112 -9.73 30.93 -11.81
N ASP A 113 -8.40 31.00 -11.85
CA ASP A 113 -7.63 31.63 -12.91
C ASP A 113 -6.76 30.65 -13.73
N GLY A 114 -6.69 29.39 -13.30
CA GLY A 114 -5.94 28.32 -13.98
C GLY A 114 -4.43 28.48 -13.92
N LYS A 115 -3.89 29.29 -13.01
CA LYS A 115 -2.47 29.51 -12.81
C LYS A 115 -2.12 29.38 -11.34
N ILE A 116 -0.91 28.91 -11.06
CA ILE A 116 -0.36 28.86 -9.71
C ILE A 116 0.67 29.98 -9.60
N SER A 117 0.36 31.03 -8.86
CA SER A 117 1.29 32.11 -8.56
C SER A 117 2.37 31.66 -7.57
N SER A 118 3.46 32.43 -7.46
CA SER A 118 4.53 32.15 -6.49
C SER A 118 4.03 32.15 -5.04
N GLU A 119 2.99 32.91 -4.73
CA GLU A 119 2.37 32.98 -3.40
C GLU A 119 1.50 31.77 -3.10
N GLU A 120 0.95 31.13 -4.12
CA GLU A 120 0.03 29.99 -4.00
C GLU A 120 0.74 28.63 -4.01
N VAL A 121 2.02 28.57 -4.40
CA VAL A 121 2.79 27.30 -4.50
C VAL A 121 2.75 26.50 -3.19
N ILE A 122 2.84 27.20 -2.04
CA ILE A 122 2.81 26.53 -0.72
C ILE A 122 1.44 25.92 -0.46
N ALA A 123 0.36 26.69 -0.60
CA ALA A 123 -1.01 26.22 -0.40
C ALA A 123 -1.37 25.08 -1.36
N TYR A 124 -0.92 25.16 -2.61
CA TYR A 124 -1.06 24.08 -3.59
C TYR A 124 -0.34 22.80 -3.15
N GLY A 125 0.91 22.92 -2.66
CA GLY A 125 1.68 21.79 -2.15
C GLY A 125 1.01 21.12 -0.95
N GLU A 126 0.47 21.91 -0.01
CA GLU A 126 -0.26 21.42 1.16
C GLU A 126 -1.57 20.72 0.76
N ALA A 127 -2.33 21.29 -0.17
CA ALA A 127 -3.55 20.67 -0.69
C ALA A 127 -3.26 19.32 -1.39
N LEU A 128 -2.18 19.23 -2.18
CA LEU A 128 -1.75 17.97 -2.78
C LEU A 128 -1.29 16.95 -1.74
N ALA A 129 -0.61 17.39 -0.68
CA ALA A 129 -0.20 16.49 0.41
C ALA A 129 -1.43 15.90 1.12
N GLN A 130 -2.44 16.72 1.45
CA GLN A 130 -3.69 16.25 2.03
C GLN A 130 -4.44 15.29 1.09
N LEU A 131 -4.47 15.57 -0.21
CA LEU A 131 -5.09 14.68 -1.19
C LEU A 131 -4.36 13.32 -1.27
N ARG A 132 -3.04 13.31 -1.19
CA ARG A 132 -2.25 12.06 -1.12
C ARG A 132 -2.57 11.24 0.12
N GLU A 133 -2.82 11.89 1.26
CA GLU A 133 -3.27 11.20 2.48
C GLU A 133 -4.65 10.54 2.31
N VAL A 134 -5.57 11.19 1.59
CA VAL A 134 -6.87 10.59 1.24
C VAL A 134 -6.68 9.37 0.32
N VAL A 135 -5.80 9.46 -0.69
CA VAL A 135 -5.49 8.34 -1.59
C VAL A 135 -4.87 7.18 -0.82
N SER A 136 -3.92 7.46 0.09
CA SER A 136 -3.33 6.44 0.96
C SER A 136 -4.40 5.73 1.80
N ALA A 137 -5.28 6.48 2.46
CA ALA A 137 -6.34 5.93 3.29
C ALA A 137 -7.39 5.14 2.47
N ALA A 138 -7.64 5.52 1.22
CA ALA A 138 -8.50 4.76 0.31
C ALA A 138 -7.91 3.38 -0.02
N TYR A 139 -6.60 3.29 -0.30
CA TYR A 139 -5.93 2.01 -0.47
C TYR A 139 -5.90 1.19 0.82
N GLU A 140 -5.69 1.83 1.98
CA GLU A 140 -5.75 1.16 3.28
C GLU A 140 -7.13 0.53 3.53
N LEU A 141 -8.20 1.18 3.09
CA LEU A 141 -9.56 0.63 3.15
C LEU A 141 -9.78 -0.50 2.14
N GLU A 142 -9.29 -0.35 0.90
CA GLU A 142 -9.38 -1.38 -0.16
C GLU A 142 -8.70 -2.68 0.26
N TYR A 143 -7.57 -2.58 0.96
CA TYR A 143 -6.79 -3.73 1.42
C TYR A 143 -7.02 -4.07 2.90
N ALA A 144 -8.03 -3.50 3.54
CA ALA A 144 -8.34 -3.79 4.93
C ALA A 144 -8.68 -5.27 5.12
N GLY A 145 -8.12 -5.87 6.18
CA GLY A 145 -8.45 -7.24 6.57
C GLY A 145 -9.78 -7.28 7.34
N ASP A 146 -10.47 -8.42 7.24
CA ASP A 146 -11.60 -8.72 8.09
C ASP A 146 -11.17 -8.84 9.57
N VAL A 147 -12.08 -8.54 10.47
CA VAL A 147 -11.89 -8.64 11.93
C VAL A 147 -11.83 -10.09 12.37
#